data_17bf5cd60638b178977512ca7d8d274c
#
_entry.id   17bf5cd60638b178977512ca7d8d274c
#
_cell.length_a   1.000
_cell.length_b   1.000
_cell.length_c   1.000
_cell.angle_alpha   90.00
_cell.angle_beta   90.00
_cell.angle_gamma   90.00
#
_symmetry.space_group_name_H-M   'P 1'
#
loop_
_entity.id
_entity.type
_entity.pdbx_description
1 polymer ?
#
loop_
_entity_poly.entity_id
_entity_poly.type
_entity_poly.pdbx_seq_one_letter_code
_entity_poly.pdbx_strand_id
1 'polypeptide(L)'
;MTFAEVLKSGPVPSTKTLVEFSKLLEPMDDRALTNLAASAKKTTHRFFGRTMRLFAPLYFSNECVNSCSYCGFSRDNPILRVTLTLDQVEREAHFLAGLGFRSLLLVSGEHPKFISNQYLVDVVKRVSRIVPSVSLEVAPLETEEYRMTIGAGAEGLIVYQETYDRATYETLHTAGPKKDFFWRLETPERAYAAGFRRLGLGALFGLAPWRQEAVALAKHIEFLLRRCWRSQVTVAFPRLRPAAGGFQPQHALSNRELIQLVCAFRVTFPQVGIVLSTREPIWLRDTLVHLGVTTMSAGSRTSPGGYTGQGSESLHLTVRGRIQNVSTTNGCAEPQFEIDDHRSPQEVAEALTKAGIDPVWKDWDAAILNV
;
A
#
# COMPACT_ATOMS: atom_id res chain seq x y z
N MET A 1 9.47 19.31 -14.14
CA MET A 1 10.47 18.21 -14.04
C MET A 1 9.91 17.18 -13.07
N THR A 2 9.79 15.92 -13.50
CA THR A 2 9.38 14.77 -12.68
C THR A 2 10.58 14.18 -11.94
N PHE A 3 10.32 13.33 -10.94
CA PHE A 3 11.40 12.62 -10.25
C PHE A 3 12.18 11.69 -11.19
N ALA A 4 11.48 11.09 -12.16
CA ALA A 4 12.11 10.27 -13.20
C ALA A 4 13.05 11.09 -14.10
N GLU A 5 12.66 12.30 -14.50
CA GLU A 5 13.52 13.21 -15.25
C GLU A 5 14.76 13.60 -14.45
N VAL A 6 14.62 13.84 -13.15
CA VAL A 6 15.75 14.11 -12.25
C VAL A 6 16.71 12.92 -12.21
N LEU A 7 16.20 11.69 -12.07
CA LEU A 7 17.02 10.48 -12.07
C LEU A 7 17.70 10.22 -13.41
N LYS A 8 17.05 10.53 -14.54
CA LYS A 8 17.63 10.39 -15.88
C LYS A 8 18.74 11.41 -16.13
N SER A 9 18.69 12.59 -15.51
CA SER A 9 19.70 13.64 -15.67
C SER A 9 20.97 13.41 -14.84
N GLY A 10 20.96 12.46 -13.93
CA GLY A 10 22.13 12.09 -13.09
C GLY A 10 21.75 11.71 -11.66
N PRO A 11 22.76 11.48 -10.81
CA PRO A 11 22.51 11.16 -9.41
C PRO A 11 21.77 12.30 -8.69
N VAL A 12 20.67 11.99 -7.99
CA VAL A 12 19.96 12.97 -7.16
C VAL A 12 20.88 13.40 -6.02
N PRO A 13 21.24 14.70 -5.91
CA PRO A 13 22.08 15.19 -4.84
C PRO A 13 21.46 14.88 -3.47
N SER A 14 22.28 14.49 -2.51
CA SER A 14 21.83 14.30 -1.14
C SER A 14 21.76 15.65 -0.43
N THR A 15 20.56 16.00 0.05
CA THR A 15 20.37 17.16 0.93
C THR A 15 20.97 16.89 2.32
N LYS A 16 21.13 17.93 3.13
CA LYS A 16 21.53 17.75 4.54
C LYS A 16 20.58 16.78 5.27
N THR A 17 19.28 16.90 5.04
CA THR A 17 18.26 16.00 5.61
C THR A 17 18.53 14.54 5.23
N LEU A 18 18.83 14.26 3.97
CA LEU A 18 19.09 12.90 3.49
C LEU A 18 20.41 12.34 3.99
N VAL A 19 21.43 13.19 4.16
CA VAL A 19 22.71 12.79 4.78
C VAL A 19 22.51 12.38 6.25
N GLU A 20 21.75 13.18 7.01
CA GLU A 20 21.42 12.83 8.41
C GLU A 20 20.55 11.57 8.47
N PHE A 21 19.56 11.44 7.57
CA PHE A 21 18.75 10.23 7.47
C PHE A 21 19.61 8.98 7.23
N SER A 22 20.56 9.03 6.30
CA SER A 22 21.45 7.89 6.01
C SER A 22 22.23 7.44 7.23
N LYS A 23 22.68 8.38 8.08
CA LYS A 23 23.38 8.05 9.34
C LYS A 23 22.46 7.30 10.33
N LEU A 24 21.15 7.61 10.34
CA LEU A 24 20.19 6.90 11.19
C LEU A 24 19.91 5.46 10.73
N LEU A 25 20.34 5.10 9.51
CA LEU A 25 20.20 3.74 8.98
C LEU A 25 21.46 2.88 9.21
N GLU A 26 22.57 3.45 9.65
CA GLU A 26 23.76 2.70 9.96
C GLU A 26 23.54 1.71 11.12
N PRO A 27 24.32 0.62 11.20
CA PRO A 27 24.23 -0.28 12.35
C PRO A 27 24.40 0.46 13.67
N MET A 28 23.50 0.20 14.62
CA MET A 28 23.51 0.85 15.93
C MET A 28 23.28 -0.16 17.06
N ASP A 29 23.81 0.15 18.25
CA ASP A 29 23.56 -0.63 19.44
C ASP A 29 22.14 -0.43 20.01
N ASP A 30 21.78 -1.16 21.06
CA ASP A 30 20.44 -1.09 21.67
C ASP A 30 20.16 0.25 22.33
N ARG A 31 21.17 0.91 22.87
CA ARG A 31 21.05 2.24 23.49
C ARG A 31 20.71 3.30 22.44
N ALA A 32 21.43 3.29 21.33
CA ALA A 32 21.18 4.21 20.22
C ALA A 32 19.78 3.99 19.60
N LEU A 33 19.38 2.73 19.40
CA LEU A 33 18.05 2.40 18.89
C LEU A 33 16.94 2.84 19.87
N THR A 34 17.13 2.64 21.16
CA THR A 34 16.18 3.09 22.19
C THR A 34 16.01 4.62 22.19
N ASN A 35 17.12 5.36 22.05
CA ASN A 35 17.08 6.82 21.96
C ASN A 35 16.37 7.29 20.68
N LEU A 36 16.63 6.62 19.55
CA LEU A 36 15.94 6.90 18.29
C LEU A 36 14.42 6.62 18.40
N ALA A 37 14.04 5.50 19.03
CA ALA A 37 12.65 5.14 19.28
C ALA A 37 11.94 6.15 20.19
N ALA A 38 12.59 6.62 21.26
CA ALA A 38 12.06 7.66 22.14
C ALA A 38 11.83 8.98 21.37
N SER A 39 12.77 9.35 20.50
CA SER A 39 12.65 10.53 19.63
C SER A 39 11.51 10.39 18.62
N ALA A 40 11.38 9.22 18.01
CA ALA A 40 10.30 8.92 17.07
C ALA A 40 8.92 8.98 17.76
N LYS A 41 8.77 8.39 18.95
CA LYS A 41 7.56 8.48 19.77
C LYS A 41 7.17 9.93 20.07
N LYS A 42 8.12 10.73 20.54
CA LYS A 42 7.89 12.17 20.82
C LYS A 42 7.45 12.93 19.57
N THR A 43 8.10 12.66 18.43
CA THR A 43 7.76 13.26 17.14
C THR A 43 6.35 12.86 16.70
N THR A 44 6.00 11.58 16.80
CA THR A 44 4.65 11.10 16.45
C THR A 44 3.58 11.80 17.28
N HIS A 45 3.75 11.85 18.61
CA HIS A 45 2.79 12.50 19.49
C HIS A 45 2.65 14.02 19.19
N ARG A 46 3.73 14.66 18.80
CA ARG A 46 3.70 16.09 18.45
C ARG A 46 2.92 16.38 17.16
N PHE A 47 3.05 15.52 16.14
CA PHE A 47 2.49 15.78 14.81
C PHE A 47 1.15 15.08 14.56
N PHE A 48 0.88 13.96 15.24
CA PHE A 48 -0.31 13.14 15.01
C PHE A 48 -1.12 12.86 16.29
N GLY A 49 -0.66 13.35 17.45
CA GLY A 49 -1.31 13.04 18.72
C GLY A 49 -1.20 11.57 19.10
N ARG A 50 -2.25 11.07 19.75
CA ARG A 50 -2.39 9.65 20.12
C ARG A 50 -3.50 9.00 19.33
N THR A 51 -3.54 9.24 18.04
CA THR A 51 -4.58 8.70 17.16
C THR A 51 -4.00 7.70 16.19
N MET A 52 -4.78 6.68 15.84
CA MET A 52 -4.44 5.68 14.82
C MET A 52 -5.60 5.56 13.84
N ARG A 53 -5.37 5.91 12.58
CA ARG A 53 -6.37 5.74 11.52
C ARG A 53 -6.47 4.27 11.15
N LEU A 54 -7.69 3.74 11.07
CA LEU A 54 -7.95 2.37 10.64
C LEU A 54 -8.58 2.35 9.25
N PHE A 55 -8.13 1.42 8.42
CA PHE A 55 -8.70 1.16 7.10
C PHE A 55 -8.75 -0.35 6.81
N ALA A 56 -9.54 -0.73 5.82
CA ALA A 56 -9.54 -2.08 5.27
C ALA A 56 -9.22 -2.06 3.78
N PRO A 57 -8.39 -2.99 3.27
CA PRO A 57 -8.28 -3.23 1.85
C PRO A 57 -9.53 -3.99 1.35
N LEU A 58 -10.07 -3.60 0.20
CA LEU A 58 -11.10 -4.32 -0.51
C LEU A 58 -10.51 -4.75 -1.86
N TYR A 59 -10.19 -6.02 -1.98
CA TYR A 59 -9.72 -6.62 -3.22
C TYR A 59 -10.92 -6.91 -4.11
N PHE A 60 -10.95 -6.34 -5.32
CA PHE A 60 -12.06 -6.56 -6.25
C PHE A 60 -11.68 -7.37 -7.48
N SER A 61 -10.37 -7.60 -7.71
CA SER A 61 -9.88 -8.47 -8.77
C SER A 61 -8.45 -8.94 -8.50
N ASN A 62 -8.15 -10.22 -8.77
CA ASN A 62 -6.79 -10.75 -8.80
C ASN A 62 -6.32 -11.10 -10.23
N GLU A 63 -7.03 -10.61 -11.24
CA GLU A 63 -6.61 -10.70 -12.63
C GLU A 63 -5.39 -9.82 -12.90
N CYS A 64 -4.34 -10.39 -13.50
CA CYS A 64 -3.13 -9.63 -13.79
C CYS A 64 -2.45 -10.10 -15.08
N VAL A 65 -1.93 -9.15 -15.86
CA VAL A 65 -1.14 -9.39 -17.08
C VAL A 65 0.37 -9.33 -16.82
N ASN A 66 0.78 -8.90 -15.62
CA ASN A 66 2.19 -8.72 -15.28
C ASN A 66 2.81 -10.01 -14.76
N SER A 67 4.07 -10.26 -15.16
CA SER A 67 4.93 -11.28 -14.58
C SER A 67 5.83 -10.65 -13.54
N CYS A 68 5.37 -10.67 -12.27
CA CYS A 68 6.13 -10.18 -11.12
C CYS A 68 6.51 -11.39 -10.26
N SER A 69 7.79 -11.70 -10.16
CA SER A 69 8.28 -12.93 -9.53
C SER A 69 7.83 -13.13 -8.07
N TYR A 70 7.55 -12.07 -7.36
CA TYR A 70 7.22 -12.05 -5.92
C TYR A 70 5.72 -11.95 -5.62
N CYS A 71 4.88 -11.75 -6.62
CA CYS A 71 3.46 -11.42 -6.41
C CYS A 71 2.56 -12.65 -6.61
N GLY A 72 1.68 -12.91 -5.65
CA GLY A 72 0.71 -14.00 -5.77
C GLY A 72 -0.18 -13.89 -7.01
N PHE A 73 -0.49 -12.66 -7.44
CA PHE A 73 -1.30 -12.41 -8.65
C PHE A 73 -0.53 -12.47 -9.96
N SER A 74 0.78 -12.78 -9.93
CA SER A 74 1.57 -12.92 -11.17
C SER A 74 0.83 -13.79 -12.20
N ARG A 75 0.85 -13.34 -13.47
CA ARG A 75 0.23 -14.11 -14.58
C ARG A 75 0.80 -15.52 -14.73
N ASP A 76 2.03 -15.72 -14.23
CA ASP A 76 2.72 -16.99 -14.36
C ASP A 76 2.27 -18.03 -13.33
N ASN A 77 1.61 -17.59 -12.25
CA ASN A 77 1.12 -18.47 -11.21
C ASN A 77 -0.17 -19.19 -11.66
N PRO A 78 -0.25 -20.50 -11.44
CA PRO A 78 -1.47 -21.28 -11.69
C PRO A 78 -2.44 -21.10 -10.50
N ILE A 79 -3.25 -20.06 -10.53
CA ILE A 79 -4.13 -19.66 -9.41
C ILE A 79 -5.58 -19.50 -9.84
N LEU A 80 -6.49 -19.59 -8.85
CA LEU A 80 -7.90 -19.25 -9.03
C LEU A 80 -8.08 -17.73 -9.03
N ARG A 81 -8.71 -17.22 -10.09
CA ARG A 81 -8.93 -15.80 -10.31
C ARG A 81 -10.40 -15.45 -10.42
N VAL A 82 -10.71 -14.22 -10.06
CA VAL A 82 -12.02 -13.61 -10.25
C VAL A 82 -11.90 -12.08 -10.31
N THR A 83 -12.77 -11.46 -11.09
CA THR A 83 -13.12 -10.04 -10.99
C THR A 83 -14.55 -9.96 -10.50
N LEU A 84 -14.77 -9.28 -9.37
CA LEU A 84 -16.09 -9.12 -8.78
C LEU A 84 -16.99 -8.25 -9.67
N THR A 85 -18.26 -8.55 -9.73
CA THR A 85 -19.26 -7.64 -10.32
C THR A 85 -19.44 -6.40 -9.43
N LEU A 86 -19.99 -5.33 -9.97
CA LEU A 86 -20.27 -4.11 -9.20
C LEU A 86 -21.13 -4.38 -7.95
N ASP A 87 -22.13 -5.24 -8.06
CA ASP A 87 -23.00 -5.61 -6.95
C ASP A 87 -22.27 -6.46 -5.88
N GLN A 88 -21.31 -7.29 -6.29
CA GLN A 88 -20.46 -8.04 -5.37
C GLN A 88 -19.49 -7.12 -4.62
N VAL A 89 -18.87 -6.14 -5.31
CA VAL A 89 -18.04 -5.11 -4.69
C VAL A 89 -18.85 -4.30 -3.67
N GLU A 90 -20.07 -3.94 -4.01
CA GLU A 90 -20.98 -3.19 -3.13
C GLU A 90 -21.31 -3.98 -1.85
N ARG A 91 -21.57 -5.29 -1.96
CA ARG A 91 -21.78 -6.16 -0.79
C ARG A 91 -20.55 -6.26 0.12
N GLU A 92 -19.35 -6.42 -0.45
CA GLU A 92 -18.09 -6.40 0.31
C GLU A 92 -17.89 -5.04 1.04
N ALA A 93 -18.17 -3.92 0.36
CA ALA A 93 -18.07 -2.58 0.94
C ALA A 93 -19.08 -2.36 2.08
N HIS A 94 -20.33 -2.80 1.92
CA HIS A 94 -21.34 -2.74 2.98
C HIS A 94 -20.97 -3.57 4.20
N PHE A 95 -20.40 -4.77 4.00
CA PHE A 95 -19.90 -5.60 5.09
C PHE A 95 -18.82 -4.85 5.88
N LEU A 96 -17.82 -4.28 5.20
CA LEU A 96 -16.77 -3.51 5.85
C LEU A 96 -17.28 -2.25 6.55
N ALA A 97 -18.23 -1.54 5.93
CA ALA A 97 -18.88 -0.40 6.56
C ALA A 97 -19.67 -0.79 7.81
N GLY A 98 -20.29 -1.98 7.80
CA GLY A 98 -20.96 -2.57 8.97
C GLY A 98 -20.01 -2.89 10.13
N LEU A 99 -18.74 -3.23 9.85
CA LEU A 99 -17.69 -3.40 10.86
C LEU A 99 -17.14 -2.07 11.41
N GLY A 100 -17.63 -0.92 10.92
CA GLY A 100 -17.24 0.41 11.37
C GLY A 100 -16.27 1.15 10.46
N PHE A 101 -15.72 0.51 9.41
CA PHE A 101 -14.80 1.20 8.51
C PHE A 101 -15.46 2.35 7.75
N ARG A 102 -14.74 3.44 7.65
CA ARG A 102 -15.09 4.64 6.88
C ARG A 102 -14.02 5.01 5.86
N SER A 103 -12.94 4.22 5.83
CA SER A 103 -11.84 4.36 4.88
C SER A 103 -11.53 2.99 4.26
N LEU A 104 -11.66 2.88 2.94
CA LEU A 104 -11.37 1.65 2.20
C LEU A 104 -10.26 1.89 1.17
N LEU A 105 -9.39 0.88 1.02
CA LEU A 105 -8.39 0.81 -0.01
C LEU A 105 -8.83 -0.20 -1.07
N LEU A 106 -9.21 0.26 -2.24
CA LEU A 106 -9.59 -0.59 -3.36
C LEU A 106 -8.35 -1.14 -4.05
N VAL A 107 -8.22 -2.46 -4.10
CA VAL A 107 -7.03 -3.15 -4.60
C VAL A 107 -7.38 -4.06 -5.76
N SER A 108 -6.57 -4.05 -6.81
CA SER A 108 -6.68 -5.01 -7.91
C SER A 108 -5.32 -5.35 -8.54
N GLY A 109 -5.29 -6.45 -9.25
CA GLY A 109 -4.25 -6.69 -10.24
C GLY A 109 -4.41 -5.74 -11.44
N GLU A 110 -3.58 -5.89 -12.44
CA GLU A 110 -3.58 -5.09 -13.66
C GLU A 110 -4.00 -5.95 -14.85
N HIS A 111 -5.22 -5.78 -15.33
CA HIS A 111 -5.70 -6.52 -16.50
C HIS A 111 -6.74 -5.72 -17.29
N PRO A 112 -6.37 -5.09 -18.44
CA PRO A 112 -7.24 -4.14 -19.15
C PRO A 112 -8.54 -4.75 -19.66
N LYS A 113 -8.60 -6.08 -19.89
CA LYS A 113 -9.83 -6.76 -20.32
C LYS A 113 -10.83 -6.95 -19.19
N PHE A 114 -10.37 -7.22 -17.95
CA PHE A 114 -11.23 -7.47 -16.80
C PHE A 114 -11.47 -6.21 -15.98
N ILE A 115 -10.50 -5.30 -15.97
CA ILE A 115 -10.53 -4.05 -15.20
C ILE A 115 -10.35 -2.89 -16.19
N SER A 116 -11.43 -2.55 -16.88
CA SER A 116 -11.46 -1.36 -17.73
C SER A 116 -11.50 -0.09 -16.87
N ASN A 117 -11.08 1.05 -17.44
CA ASN A 117 -11.16 2.34 -16.76
C ASN A 117 -12.59 2.68 -16.34
N GLN A 118 -13.58 2.36 -17.18
CA GLN A 118 -15.00 2.59 -16.84
C GLN A 118 -15.44 1.71 -15.67
N TYR A 119 -15.05 0.42 -15.65
CA TYR A 119 -15.34 -0.46 -14.52
C TYR A 119 -14.73 0.06 -13.22
N LEU A 120 -13.47 0.52 -13.23
CA LEU A 120 -12.83 1.13 -12.07
C LEU A 120 -13.58 2.36 -11.57
N VAL A 121 -13.97 3.25 -12.48
CA VAL A 121 -14.79 4.44 -12.16
C VAL A 121 -16.11 4.05 -11.50
N ASP A 122 -16.79 3.03 -12.04
CA ASP A 122 -18.07 2.55 -11.50
C ASP A 122 -17.90 1.89 -10.13
N VAL A 123 -16.82 1.13 -9.91
CA VAL A 123 -16.44 0.59 -8.58
C VAL A 123 -16.26 1.74 -7.58
N VAL A 124 -15.44 2.75 -7.91
CA VAL A 124 -15.23 3.91 -7.05
C VAL A 124 -16.54 4.62 -6.73
N LYS A 125 -17.37 4.86 -7.74
CA LYS A 125 -18.67 5.54 -7.59
C LYS A 125 -19.64 4.78 -6.68
N ARG A 126 -19.64 3.44 -6.73
CA ARG A 126 -20.45 2.60 -5.83
C ARG A 126 -19.93 2.68 -4.39
N VAL A 127 -18.65 2.47 -4.20
CA VAL A 127 -18.01 2.43 -2.86
C VAL A 127 -18.04 3.80 -2.18
N SER A 128 -17.85 4.90 -2.91
CA SER A 128 -17.88 6.27 -2.35
C SER A 128 -19.26 6.70 -1.80
N ARG A 129 -20.33 6.00 -2.18
CA ARG A 129 -21.67 6.19 -1.59
C ARG A 129 -21.84 5.49 -0.25
N ILE A 130 -20.98 4.50 0.05
CA ILE A 130 -21.06 3.67 1.26
C ILE A 130 -20.09 4.20 2.32
N VAL A 131 -18.87 4.56 1.91
CA VAL A 131 -17.84 5.09 2.82
C VAL A 131 -17.30 6.42 2.32
N PRO A 132 -16.99 7.37 3.24
CA PRO A 132 -16.54 8.71 2.85
C PRO A 132 -15.11 8.79 2.34
N SER A 133 -14.27 7.77 2.53
CA SER A 133 -12.87 7.79 2.15
C SER A 133 -12.51 6.58 1.29
N VAL A 134 -12.17 6.82 0.04
CA VAL A 134 -11.79 5.78 -0.94
C VAL A 134 -10.42 6.07 -1.48
N SER A 135 -9.51 5.12 -1.29
CA SER A 135 -8.17 5.14 -1.88
C SER A 135 -7.99 3.99 -2.86
N LEU A 136 -7.09 4.15 -3.82
CA LEU A 136 -6.80 3.18 -4.88
C LEU A 136 -5.39 2.61 -4.73
N GLU A 137 -5.25 1.29 -4.87
CA GLU A 137 -3.99 0.58 -5.10
C GLU A 137 -4.19 -0.30 -6.34
N VAL A 138 -4.11 0.31 -7.49
CA VAL A 138 -4.38 -0.28 -8.81
C VAL A 138 -3.21 -0.02 -9.76
N ALA A 139 -3.32 -0.50 -11.00
CA ALA A 139 -2.37 -0.17 -12.06
C ALA A 139 -2.18 1.34 -12.20
N PRO A 140 -0.97 1.82 -12.53
CA PRO A 140 -0.75 3.21 -12.90
C PRO A 140 -1.61 3.62 -14.10
N LEU A 141 -2.27 4.76 -13.98
CA LEU A 141 -3.15 5.32 -15.00
C LEU A 141 -2.59 6.63 -15.58
N GLU A 142 -3.16 7.08 -16.69
CA GLU A 142 -2.97 8.42 -17.22
C GLU A 142 -3.65 9.49 -16.35
N THR A 143 -3.19 10.72 -16.46
CA THR A 143 -3.71 11.84 -15.66
C THR A 143 -5.23 12.03 -15.83
N GLU A 144 -5.75 11.90 -17.05
CA GLU A 144 -7.18 12.05 -17.33
C GLU A 144 -8.00 10.91 -16.73
N GLU A 145 -7.49 9.69 -16.79
CA GLU A 145 -8.12 8.52 -16.16
C GLU A 145 -8.18 8.67 -14.64
N TYR A 146 -7.12 9.21 -14.02
CA TYR A 146 -7.15 9.57 -12.60
C TYR A 146 -8.18 10.65 -12.29
N ARG A 147 -8.38 11.66 -13.16
CA ARG A 147 -9.45 12.67 -12.97
C ARG A 147 -10.83 12.04 -12.98
N MET A 148 -11.07 11.06 -13.84
CA MET A 148 -12.35 10.31 -13.84
C MET A 148 -12.58 9.59 -12.50
N THR A 149 -11.57 8.94 -11.93
CA THR A 149 -11.70 8.28 -10.62
C THR A 149 -11.92 9.27 -9.49
N ILE A 150 -11.29 10.44 -9.52
CA ILE A 150 -11.52 11.53 -8.54
C ILE A 150 -12.94 12.04 -8.66
N GLY A 151 -13.44 12.27 -9.88
CA GLY A 151 -14.84 12.66 -10.14
C GLY A 151 -15.86 11.64 -9.63
N ALA A 152 -15.46 10.36 -9.53
CA ALA A 152 -16.26 9.29 -8.95
C ALA A 152 -16.18 9.19 -7.41
N GLY A 153 -15.22 9.90 -6.77
CA GLY A 153 -15.09 9.97 -5.31
C GLY A 153 -13.80 9.39 -4.74
N ALA A 154 -12.80 9.02 -5.56
CA ALA A 154 -11.48 8.64 -5.07
C ALA A 154 -10.70 9.86 -4.58
N GLU A 155 -10.01 9.74 -3.43
CA GLU A 155 -9.23 10.83 -2.84
C GLU A 155 -7.77 10.48 -2.56
N GLY A 156 -7.42 9.18 -2.54
CA GLY A 156 -6.08 8.68 -2.28
C GLY A 156 -5.60 7.71 -3.36
N LEU A 157 -4.31 7.79 -3.69
CA LEU A 157 -3.63 6.81 -4.52
C LEU A 157 -2.42 6.26 -3.77
N ILE A 158 -2.32 4.93 -3.73
CA ILE A 158 -1.17 4.22 -3.20
C ILE A 158 -0.47 3.52 -4.36
N VAL A 159 0.83 3.76 -4.50
CA VAL A 159 1.67 3.08 -5.47
C VAL A 159 3.03 2.77 -4.86
N TYR A 160 3.35 1.49 -4.79
CA TYR A 160 4.69 1.07 -4.38
C TYR A 160 5.57 0.96 -5.61
N GLN A 161 6.76 1.57 -5.57
CA GLN A 161 7.76 1.41 -6.63
C GLN A 161 8.29 -0.02 -6.67
N GLU A 162 8.05 -0.77 -5.60
CA GLU A 162 8.55 -2.10 -5.30
C GLU A 162 10.02 -2.09 -4.95
N THR A 163 10.91 -1.77 -5.89
CA THR A 163 12.32 -1.49 -5.65
C THR A 163 12.77 -0.28 -6.49
N TYR A 164 13.66 0.52 -5.94
CA TYR A 164 14.33 1.63 -6.63
C TYR A 164 15.60 1.18 -7.35
N ASP A 165 16.08 -0.04 -7.07
CA ASP A 165 17.19 -0.64 -7.81
C ASP A 165 16.72 -1.12 -9.18
N ARG A 166 17.17 -0.45 -10.23
CA ARG A 166 16.72 -0.70 -11.61
C ARG A 166 17.07 -2.10 -12.10
N ALA A 167 18.26 -2.60 -11.77
CA ALA A 167 18.68 -3.92 -12.22
C ALA A 167 17.79 -5.00 -11.59
N THR A 168 17.54 -4.91 -10.29
CA THR A 168 16.60 -5.77 -9.59
C THR A 168 15.17 -5.62 -10.14
N TYR A 169 14.72 -4.39 -10.42
CA TYR A 169 13.39 -4.14 -10.97
C TYR A 169 13.19 -4.86 -12.32
N GLU A 170 14.14 -4.73 -13.23
CA GLU A 170 14.11 -5.35 -14.56
C GLU A 170 14.09 -6.89 -14.49
N THR A 171 14.82 -7.49 -13.55
CA THR A 171 14.84 -8.95 -13.38
C THR A 171 13.55 -9.51 -12.80
N LEU A 172 12.84 -8.73 -11.97
CA LEU A 172 11.63 -9.15 -11.27
C LEU A 172 10.33 -8.89 -12.04
N HIS A 173 10.34 -7.96 -13.01
CA HIS A 173 9.18 -7.56 -13.81
C HIS A 173 9.41 -7.87 -15.28
N THR A 174 9.24 -9.15 -15.64
CA THR A 174 9.67 -9.67 -16.95
C THR A 174 8.66 -9.46 -18.08
N ALA A 175 7.37 -9.26 -17.76
CA ALA A 175 6.32 -9.03 -18.75
C ALA A 175 5.19 -8.16 -18.20
N GLY A 176 4.42 -7.56 -19.11
CA GLY A 176 3.31 -6.67 -18.81
C GLY A 176 3.74 -5.20 -18.62
N PRO A 177 2.77 -4.28 -18.47
CA PRO A 177 3.03 -2.84 -18.34
C PRO A 177 3.89 -2.49 -17.12
N LYS A 178 3.81 -3.26 -16.04
CA LYS A 178 4.57 -3.02 -14.80
C LYS A 178 6.09 -3.06 -15.01
N LYS A 179 6.58 -3.64 -16.11
CA LYS A 179 8.02 -3.63 -16.42
C LYS A 179 8.57 -2.22 -16.71
N ASP A 180 7.71 -1.24 -17.01
CA ASP A 180 8.15 0.13 -17.20
C ASP A 180 8.40 0.82 -15.85
N PHE A 181 9.68 0.85 -15.48
CA PHE A 181 10.17 1.43 -14.24
C PHE A 181 9.80 2.91 -14.09
N PHE A 182 10.00 3.69 -15.14
CA PHE A 182 9.79 5.14 -15.08
C PHE A 182 8.32 5.52 -15.12
N TRP A 183 7.52 4.81 -15.91
CA TRP A 183 6.08 4.98 -15.91
C TRP A 183 5.47 4.81 -14.51
N ARG A 184 5.93 3.77 -13.80
CA ARG A 184 5.48 3.51 -12.43
C ARG A 184 6.01 4.56 -11.45
N LEU A 185 7.28 4.96 -11.59
CA LEU A 185 7.91 5.95 -10.72
C LEU A 185 7.23 7.33 -10.78
N GLU A 186 6.73 7.74 -11.95
CA GLU A 186 6.06 9.02 -12.18
C GLU A 186 4.58 9.02 -11.77
N THR A 187 4.06 7.89 -11.31
CA THR A 187 2.64 7.77 -10.94
C THR A 187 2.18 8.77 -9.89
N PRO A 188 2.93 9.06 -8.81
CA PRO A 188 2.51 10.04 -7.81
C PRO A 188 2.33 11.46 -8.38
N GLU A 189 3.18 11.88 -9.32
CA GLU A 189 3.08 13.20 -9.95
C GLU A 189 1.89 13.28 -10.89
N ARG A 190 1.58 12.20 -11.66
CA ARG A 190 0.36 12.15 -12.49
C ARG A 190 -0.88 12.21 -11.63
N ALA A 191 -0.91 11.47 -10.52
CA ALA A 191 -2.00 11.50 -9.57
C ALA A 191 -2.18 12.88 -8.93
N TYR A 192 -1.09 13.54 -8.55
CA TYR A 192 -1.12 14.91 -8.04
C TYR A 192 -1.67 15.89 -9.08
N ALA A 193 -1.22 15.80 -10.32
CA ALA A 193 -1.70 16.63 -11.43
C ALA A 193 -3.20 16.43 -11.71
N ALA A 194 -3.70 15.21 -11.48
CA ALA A 194 -5.12 14.91 -11.55
C ALA A 194 -5.92 15.50 -10.38
N GLY A 195 -5.31 15.72 -9.22
CA GLY A 195 -5.95 16.30 -8.04
C GLY A 195 -6.08 15.40 -6.83
N PHE A 196 -5.41 14.25 -6.80
CA PHE A 196 -5.39 13.38 -5.61
C PHE A 196 -4.85 14.11 -4.38
N ARG A 197 -5.52 13.95 -3.25
CA ARG A 197 -5.17 14.60 -1.98
C ARG A 197 -4.25 13.78 -1.10
N ARG A 198 -4.21 12.46 -1.32
CA ARG A 198 -3.31 11.54 -0.62
C ARG A 198 -2.49 10.76 -1.60
N LEU A 199 -1.19 10.72 -1.35
CA LEU A 199 -0.23 9.96 -2.13
C LEU A 199 0.51 9.02 -1.18
N GLY A 200 0.31 7.71 -1.37
CA GLY A 200 0.98 6.67 -0.62
C GLY A 200 2.11 6.05 -1.45
N LEU A 201 3.30 6.03 -0.89
CA LEU A 201 4.48 5.43 -1.51
C LEU A 201 5.02 4.29 -0.66
N GLY A 202 5.89 3.47 -1.28
CA GLY A 202 6.61 2.43 -0.57
C GLY A 202 7.58 1.70 -1.46
N ALA A 203 8.45 0.92 -0.82
CA ALA A 203 9.25 -0.12 -1.42
C ALA A 203 8.90 -1.45 -0.75
N LEU A 204 8.99 -2.54 -1.50
CA LEU A 204 8.77 -3.90 -0.98
C LEU A 204 10.11 -4.43 -0.47
N PHE A 205 10.28 -4.37 0.84
CA PHE A 205 11.53 -4.77 1.49
C PHE A 205 11.74 -6.28 1.44
N GLY A 206 12.94 -6.66 1.00
CA GLY A 206 13.35 -8.03 0.74
C GLY A 206 13.79 -8.26 -0.70
N LEU A 207 13.52 -7.32 -1.61
CA LEU A 207 13.91 -7.40 -3.03
C LEU A 207 15.36 -6.93 -3.25
N ALA A 208 15.76 -5.86 -2.58
CA ALA A 208 17.09 -5.26 -2.67
C ALA A 208 17.60 -4.85 -1.27
N PRO A 209 18.88 -4.45 -1.10
CA PRO A 209 19.43 -4.05 0.18
C PRO A 209 18.66 -2.89 0.81
N TRP A 210 18.09 -3.12 1.99
CA TRP A 210 17.07 -2.24 2.59
C TRP A 210 17.53 -0.81 2.85
N ARG A 211 18.82 -0.58 3.17
CA ARG A 211 19.34 0.76 3.42
C ARG A 211 19.37 1.61 2.16
N GLN A 212 19.72 0.99 1.02
CA GLN A 212 19.73 1.64 -0.29
C GLN A 212 18.29 1.97 -0.71
N GLU A 213 17.36 1.03 -0.56
CA GLU A 213 15.93 1.24 -0.82
C GLU A 213 15.34 2.36 0.06
N ALA A 214 15.67 2.37 1.35
CA ALA A 214 15.22 3.40 2.28
C ALA A 214 15.69 4.81 1.88
N VAL A 215 16.96 4.94 1.49
CA VAL A 215 17.52 6.23 1.03
C VAL A 215 16.89 6.67 -0.29
N ALA A 216 16.68 5.76 -1.23
CA ALA A 216 16.06 6.08 -2.51
C ALA A 216 14.57 6.49 -2.33
N LEU A 217 13.83 5.77 -1.50
CA LEU A 217 12.47 6.12 -1.11
C LEU A 217 12.41 7.49 -0.39
N ALA A 218 13.36 7.77 0.50
CA ALA A 218 13.44 9.05 1.19
C ALA A 218 13.71 10.22 0.22
N LYS A 219 14.57 10.03 -0.80
CA LYS A 219 14.79 11.01 -1.88
C LYS A 219 13.50 11.30 -2.64
N HIS A 220 12.76 10.26 -2.99
CA HIS A 220 11.48 10.41 -3.69
C HIS A 220 10.45 11.15 -2.82
N ILE A 221 10.33 10.80 -1.55
CA ILE A 221 9.45 11.49 -0.59
C ILE A 221 9.85 12.96 -0.45
N GLU A 222 11.12 13.27 -0.26
CA GLU A 222 11.59 14.65 -0.16
C GLU A 222 11.27 15.47 -1.42
N PHE A 223 11.40 14.88 -2.59
CA PHE A 223 11.00 15.49 -3.86
C PHE A 223 9.49 15.78 -3.90
N LEU A 224 8.66 14.79 -3.55
CA LEU A 224 7.20 14.94 -3.58
C LEU A 224 6.68 15.93 -2.54
N LEU A 225 7.27 16.01 -1.35
CA LEU A 225 6.90 17.00 -0.34
C LEU A 225 7.08 18.44 -0.85
N ARG A 226 8.07 18.68 -1.72
CA ARG A 226 8.27 19.98 -2.38
C ARG A 226 7.35 20.19 -3.58
N ARG A 227 7.14 19.15 -4.36
CA ARG A 227 6.41 19.21 -5.64
C ARG A 227 4.91 19.09 -5.46
N CYS A 228 4.46 18.20 -4.59
CA CYS A 228 3.06 17.82 -4.39
C CYS A 228 2.51 18.37 -3.07
N TRP A 229 2.82 19.61 -2.74
CA TRP A 229 2.55 20.25 -1.45
C TRP A 229 1.07 20.33 -1.05
N ARG A 230 0.13 20.19 -2.00
CA ARG A 230 -1.32 20.13 -1.74
C ARG A 230 -1.81 18.74 -1.36
N SER A 231 -0.95 17.71 -1.45
CA SER A 231 -1.31 16.34 -1.12
C SER A 231 -0.62 15.90 0.17
N GLN A 232 -1.34 15.15 0.98
CA GLN A 232 -0.77 14.44 2.11
C GLN A 232 0.06 13.26 1.59
N VAL A 233 1.32 13.20 1.97
CA VAL A 233 2.20 12.07 1.63
C VAL A 233 2.21 11.06 2.77
N THR A 234 2.07 9.79 2.41
CA THR A 234 2.21 8.65 3.32
C THR A 234 3.24 7.67 2.79
N VAL A 235 3.86 6.92 3.69
CA VAL A 235 4.84 5.89 3.34
C VAL A 235 4.53 4.58 4.02
N ALA A 236 4.77 3.46 3.32
CA ALA A 236 4.72 2.12 3.87
C ALA A 236 6.03 1.37 3.61
N PHE A 237 6.35 0.46 4.53
CA PHE A 237 7.54 -0.39 4.45
C PHE A 237 7.12 -1.87 4.44
N PRO A 238 6.32 -2.31 3.45
CA PRO A 238 5.91 -3.71 3.39
C PRO A 238 7.12 -4.62 3.22
N ARG A 239 7.16 -5.69 4.02
CA ARG A 239 8.12 -6.78 3.82
C ARG A 239 7.49 -7.87 2.96
N LEU A 240 8.33 -8.57 2.22
CA LEU A 240 7.92 -9.77 1.49
C LEU A 240 7.26 -10.79 2.43
N ARG A 241 6.16 -11.37 1.97
CA ARG A 241 5.41 -12.43 2.67
C ARG A 241 5.25 -13.62 1.72
N PRO A 242 5.04 -14.82 2.25
CA PRO A 242 4.71 -15.97 1.40
C PRO A 242 3.53 -15.66 0.48
N ALA A 243 3.63 -16.09 -0.77
CA ALA A 243 2.62 -15.94 -1.80
C ALA A 243 2.72 -17.10 -2.80
N ALA A 244 1.70 -17.28 -3.63
CA ALA A 244 1.78 -18.21 -4.75
C ALA A 244 3.01 -17.90 -5.62
N GLY A 245 3.68 -18.94 -6.12
CA GLY A 245 4.96 -18.83 -6.83
C GLY A 245 6.19 -19.03 -5.95
N GLY A 246 6.08 -18.99 -4.62
CA GLY A 246 7.13 -19.40 -3.68
C GLY A 246 8.40 -18.53 -3.68
N PHE A 247 8.31 -17.27 -4.12
CA PHE A 247 9.46 -16.35 -4.13
C PHE A 247 10.00 -16.11 -2.72
N GLN A 248 11.32 -16.17 -2.59
CA GLN A 248 12.01 -15.94 -1.30
C GLN A 248 12.76 -14.61 -1.31
N PRO A 249 12.74 -13.85 -0.20
CA PRO A 249 13.49 -12.59 -0.11
C PRO A 249 15.00 -12.84 -0.16
N GLN A 250 15.69 -12.12 -1.04
CA GLN A 250 17.15 -12.17 -1.13
C GLN A 250 17.84 -11.27 -0.10
N HIS A 251 17.15 -10.23 0.34
CA HIS A 251 17.63 -9.20 1.27
C HIS A 251 16.63 -9.00 2.41
N ALA A 252 16.46 -10.03 3.24
CA ALA A 252 15.49 -9.99 4.33
C ALA A 252 15.73 -8.80 5.28
N LEU A 253 14.66 -8.08 5.60
CA LEU A 253 14.66 -7.01 6.61
C LEU A 253 14.24 -7.60 7.96
N SER A 254 15.12 -7.56 8.96
CA SER A 254 14.82 -8.04 10.31
C SER A 254 13.82 -7.13 11.04
N ASN A 255 13.21 -7.65 12.12
CA ASN A 255 12.29 -6.86 12.95
C ASN A 255 12.97 -5.64 13.57
N ARG A 256 14.23 -5.80 14.01
CA ARG A 256 15.04 -4.71 14.54
C ARG A 256 15.28 -3.61 13.51
N GLU A 257 15.63 -3.99 12.28
CA GLU A 257 15.88 -3.06 11.19
C GLU A 257 14.59 -2.36 10.75
N LEU A 258 13.43 -3.06 10.75
CA LEU A 258 12.15 -2.42 10.48
C LEU A 258 11.79 -1.37 11.54
N ILE A 259 12.03 -1.65 12.83
CA ILE A 259 11.85 -0.68 13.90
C ILE A 259 12.77 0.53 13.69
N GLN A 260 14.03 0.31 13.39
CA GLN A 260 15.00 1.37 13.08
C GLN A 260 14.54 2.22 11.91
N LEU A 261 14.09 1.59 10.81
CA LEU A 261 13.61 2.25 9.60
C LEU A 261 12.39 3.14 9.88
N VAL A 262 11.38 2.62 10.57
CA VAL A 262 10.18 3.37 10.97
C VAL A 262 10.56 4.58 11.82
N CYS A 263 11.43 4.40 12.81
CA CYS A 263 11.88 5.47 13.69
C CYS A 263 12.69 6.54 12.94
N ALA A 264 13.61 6.12 12.06
CA ALA A 264 14.42 7.02 11.25
C ALA A 264 13.54 7.88 10.31
N PHE A 265 12.58 7.26 9.61
CA PHE A 265 11.61 8.00 8.79
C PHE A 265 10.77 8.98 9.60
N ARG A 266 10.28 8.58 10.76
CA ARG A 266 9.47 9.46 11.62
C ARG A 266 10.23 10.70 12.08
N VAL A 267 11.49 10.53 12.48
CA VAL A 267 12.33 11.66 12.94
C VAL A 267 12.68 12.59 11.78
N THR A 268 12.97 12.02 10.61
CA THR A 268 13.40 12.79 9.43
C THR A 268 12.26 13.50 8.73
N PHE A 269 11.08 12.84 8.62
CA PHE A 269 9.90 13.35 7.92
C PHE A 269 8.70 13.42 8.88
N PRO A 270 8.69 14.37 9.81
CA PRO A 270 7.71 14.38 10.91
C PRO A 270 6.27 14.52 10.48
N GLN A 271 5.97 15.12 9.32
CA GLN A 271 4.63 15.30 8.78
C GLN A 271 4.15 14.15 7.88
N VAL A 272 5.03 13.22 7.49
CA VAL A 272 4.66 12.10 6.62
C VAL A 272 3.91 11.04 7.42
N GLY A 273 2.75 10.60 6.94
CA GLY A 273 2.03 9.47 7.52
C GLY A 273 2.80 8.15 7.31
N ILE A 274 2.86 7.27 8.31
CA ILE A 274 3.45 5.93 8.18
C ILE A 274 2.34 4.91 8.28
N VAL A 275 2.24 4.05 7.25
CA VAL A 275 1.18 3.04 7.12
C VAL A 275 1.74 1.66 7.45
N LEU A 276 1.01 0.89 8.27
CA LEU A 276 1.34 -0.46 8.66
C LEU A 276 0.20 -1.43 8.32
N SER A 277 0.52 -2.49 7.60
CA SER A 277 -0.46 -3.50 7.21
C SER A 277 -0.46 -4.72 8.15
N THR A 278 -1.42 -5.62 7.93
CA THR A 278 -1.52 -6.92 8.63
C THR A 278 -0.44 -7.94 8.22
N ARG A 279 0.52 -7.55 7.39
CA ARG A 279 1.70 -8.37 7.03
C ARG A 279 2.56 -8.72 8.23
N GLU A 280 2.59 -7.82 9.23
CA GLU A 280 3.49 -7.94 10.36
C GLU A 280 2.82 -8.66 11.54
N PRO A 281 3.58 -9.42 12.34
CA PRO A 281 3.03 -10.14 13.50
C PRO A 281 2.51 -9.18 14.57
N ILE A 282 1.54 -9.66 15.33
CA ILE A 282 0.79 -8.90 16.33
C ILE A 282 1.72 -8.09 17.25
N TRP A 283 2.72 -8.74 17.86
CA TRP A 283 3.62 -8.09 18.82
C TRP A 283 4.41 -6.92 18.18
N LEU A 284 4.82 -7.08 16.92
CA LEU A 284 5.58 -6.03 16.21
C LEU A 284 4.67 -4.86 15.85
N ARG A 285 3.45 -5.14 15.41
CA ARG A 285 2.45 -4.10 15.17
C ARG A 285 2.14 -3.32 16.44
N ASP A 286 1.91 -4.00 17.56
CA ASP A 286 1.65 -3.39 18.86
C ASP A 286 2.85 -2.60 19.41
N THR A 287 4.07 -2.94 19.00
CA THR A 287 5.26 -2.14 19.27
C THR A 287 5.32 -0.88 18.39
N LEU A 288 5.12 -1.02 17.08
CA LEU A 288 5.30 0.04 16.10
C LEU A 288 4.26 1.17 16.23
N VAL A 289 3.05 0.90 16.74
CA VAL A 289 2.04 1.93 16.99
C VAL A 289 2.49 3.01 17.98
N HIS A 290 3.45 2.71 18.82
CA HIS A 290 4.04 3.68 19.76
C HIS A 290 5.20 4.50 19.16
N LEU A 291 5.76 4.07 18.03
CA LEU A 291 7.04 4.56 17.53
C LEU A 291 6.94 5.49 16.32
N GLY A 292 5.98 5.27 15.45
CA GLY A 292 5.95 6.12 14.25
C GLY A 292 4.72 5.92 13.37
N VAL A 293 4.05 4.78 13.51
CA VAL A 293 2.88 4.45 12.70
C VAL A 293 1.71 5.39 13.01
N THR A 294 0.97 5.76 11.99
CA THR A 294 -0.18 6.70 12.07
C THR A 294 -1.45 6.14 11.43
N THR A 295 -1.29 5.09 10.63
CA THR A 295 -2.40 4.44 9.92
C THR A 295 -2.15 2.94 9.86
N MET A 296 -3.16 2.12 10.12
CA MET A 296 -3.05 0.65 10.05
C MET A 296 -4.26 0.04 9.36
N SER A 297 -4.02 -1.06 8.63
CA SER A 297 -5.12 -1.94 8.24
C SER A 297 -5.50 -2.88 9.39
N ALA A 298 -6.77 -3.29 9.45
CA ALA A 298 -7.27 -4.25 10.42
C ALA A 298 -8.24 -5.23 9.77
N GLY A 299 -8.26 -6.49 10.23
CA GLY A 299 -9.14 -7.52 9.71
C GLY A 299 -9.00 -7.78 8.21
N SER A 300 -7.79 -7.59 7.65
CA SER A 300 -7.57 -7.62 6.20
C SER A 300 -7.84 -8.99 5.59
N ARG A 301 -8.38 -8.98 4.37
CA ARG A 301 -8.39 -10.12 3.45
C ARG A 301 -7.69 -9.70 2.17
N THR A 302 -6.82 -10.54 1.64
CA THR A 302 -5.95 -10.22 0.50
C THR A 302 -6.37 -10.89 -0.80
N SER A 303 -7.62 -11.35 -0.85
CA SER A 303 -8.25 -11.97 -2.03
C SER A 303 -9.59 -11.30 -2.36
N PRO A 304 -9.99 -11.24 -3.64
CA PRO A 304 -11.32 -10.79 -4.03
C PRO A 304 -12.41 -11.63 -3.38
N GLY A 305 -13.47 -10.98 -2.88
CA GLY A 305 -14.57 -11.64 -2.19
C GLY A 305 -14.22 -12.24 -0.82
N GLY A 306 -13.03 -11.90 -0.29
CA GLY A 306 -12.48 -12.52 0.92
C GLY A 306 -13.26 -12.23 2.22
N TYR A 307 -14.15 -11.24 2.22
CA TYR A 307 -14.94 -10.91 3.41
C TYR A 307 -16.30 -11.63 3.45
N THR A 308 -16.95 -11.81 2.32
CA THR A 308 -18.32 -12.36 2.25
C THR A 308 -18.46 -13.57 1.32
N GLY A 309 -17.34 -14.05 0.73
CA GLY A 309 -17.35 -15.19 -0.19
C GLY A 309 -17.86 -14.86 -1.60
N GLN A 310 -17.98 -13.57 -1.96
CA GLN A 310 -18.46 -13.16 -3.28
C GLN A 310 -17.52 -13.62 -4.41
N GLY A 311 -18.09 -13.94 -5.56
CA GLY A 311 -17.36 -14.31 -6.77
C GLY A 311 -16.96 -15.78 -6.86
N SER A 312 -17.26 -16.60 -5.86
CA SER A 312 -16.94 -18.03 -5.86
C SER A 312 -17.53 -18.78 -7.05
N GLU A 313 -18.70 -18.35 -7.52
CA GLU A 313 -19.40 -18.90 -8.69
C GLU A 313 -18.75 -18.58 -10.04
N SER A 314 -17.87 -17.59 -10.08
CA SER A 314 -17.18 -17.10 -11.29
C SER A 314 -15.69 -17.38 -11.30
N LEU A 315 -15.21 -18.17 -10.35
CA LEU A 315 -13.81 -18.57 -10.26
C LEU A 315 -13.38 -19.34 -11.50
N HIS A 316 -12.19 -19.02 -11.99
CA HIS A 316 -11.54 -19.78 -13.04
C HIS A 316 -10.05 -19.94 -12.76
N LEU A 317 -9.49 -21.07 -13.18
CA LEU A 317 -8.04 -21.31 -13.10
C LEU A 317 -7.37 -20.62 -14.28
N THR A 318 -6.34 -19.84 -14.02
CA THR A 318 -5.47 -19.30 -15.06
C THR A 318 -4.07 -19.92 -14.94
N VAL A 319 -3.56 -20.44 -16.04
CA VAL A 319 -2.19 -20.97 -16.13
C VAL A 319 -1.45 -20.21 -17.23
N ARG A 320 -0.38 -19.51 -16.87
CA ARG A 320 0.41 -18.66 -17.78
C ARG A 320 -0.46 -17.71 -18.61
N GLY A 321 -1.44 -17.06 -17.96
CA GLY A 321 -2.35 -16.11 -18.59
C GLY A 321 -3.42 -16.75 -19.50
N ARG A 322 -3.61 -18.07 -19.47
CA ARG A 322 -4.66 -18.76 -20.21
C ARG A 322 -5.67 -19.37 -19.25
N ILE A 323 -6.95 -19.10 -19.49
CA ILE A 323 -8.05 -19.68 -18.72
C ILE A 323 -8.10 -21.18 -19.02
N GLN A 324 -8.13 -21.97 -17.97
CA GLN A 324 -8.36 -23.41 -18.01
C GLN A 324 -9.76 -23.69 -17.49
N ASN A 325 -10.51 -24.53 -18.19
CA ASN A 325 -11.80 -25.01 -17.69
C ASN A 325 -11.57 -25.98 -16.53
N VAL A 326 -11.88 -25.54 -15.33
CA VAL A 326 -11.81 -26.39 -14.12
C VAL A 326 -13.23 -26.46 -13.55
N SER A 327 -13.71 -27.68 -13.37
CA SER A 327 -14.98 -27.96 -12.68
C SER A 327 -14.82 -27.86 -11.15
N THR A 328 -14.30 -26.73 -10.64
CA THR A 328 -14.15 -26.50 -9.20
C THR A 328 -15.16 -25.46 -8.71
N THR A 329 -16.23 -25.94 -8.12
CA THR A 329 -17.30 -25.15 -7.52
C THR A 329 -17.06 -24.78 -6.05
N ASN A 330 -15.96 -25.23 -5.43
CA ASN A 330 -15.68 -25.06 -4.00
C ASN A 330 -14.29 -24.48 -3.76
N GLY A 331 -14.04 -23.22 -4.12
CA GLY A 331 -12.76 -22.55 -3.89
C GLY A 331 -12.92 -21.08 -3.52
N CYS A 332 -11.84 -20.48 -3.07
CA CYS A 332 -11.70 -19.02 -2.93
C CYS A 332 -10.72 -18.51 -3.97
N ALA A 333 -10.83 -17.25 -4.36
CA ALA A 333 -9.79 -16.60 -5.15
C ALA A 333 -8.47 -16.59 -4.38
N GLU A 334 -7.36 -16.79 -5.11
CA GLU A 334 -6.02 -16.78 -4.51
C GLU A 334 -5.72 -15.43 -3.84
N PRO A 335 -5.17 -15.43 -2.61
CA PRO A 335 -4.71 -14.20 -1.97
C PRO A 335 -3.43 -13.66 -2.62
N GLN A 336 -3.22 -12.34 -2.52
CA GLN A 336 -2.02 -11.70 -3.04
C GLN A 336 -0.76 -12.13 -2.28
N PHE A 337 -0.89 -12.29 -0.96
CA PHE A 337 0.15 -12.73 -0.02
C PHE A 337 -0.51 -13.13 1.31
N GLU A 338 0.22 -13.88 2.13
CA GLU A 338 -0.21 -14.25 3.47
C GLU A 338 -0.07 -13.07 4.45
N ILE A 339 -0.97 -13.01 5.45
CA ILE A 339 -0.94 -12.04 6.53
C ILE A 339 -0.58 -12.73 7.85
N ASP A 340 -0.01 -12.00 8.82
CA ASP A 340 0.36 -12.52 10.14
C ASP A 340 -0.60 -12.09 11.25
N ASP A 341 -1.21 -10.90 11.13
CA ASP A 341 -2.18 -10.42 12.11
C ASP A 341 -3.60 -10.70 11.62
N HIS A 342 -4.21 -11.71 12.21
CA HIS A 342 -5.57 -12.15 11.88
C HIS A 342 -6.64 -11.57 12.82
N ARG A 343 -6.26 -10.67 13.73
CA ARG A 343 -7.21 -10.01 14.62
C ARG A 343 -8.33 -9.32 13.83
N SER A 344 -9.53 -9.42 14.37
CA SER A 344 -10.68 -8.65 13.89
C SER A 344 -10.41 -7.13 14.04
N PRO A 345 -11.13 -6.28 13.30
CA PRO A 345 -11.03 -4.83 13.47
C PRO A 345 -11.30 -4.37 14.91
N GLN A 346 -12.24 -5.04 15.59
CA GLN A 346 -12.59 -4.76 16.98
C GLN A 346 -11.44 -5.05 17.95
N GLU A 347 -10.81 -6.24 17.81
CA GLU A 347 -9.66 -6.61 18.64
C GLU A 347 -8.48 -5.67 18.45
N VAL A 348 -8.25 -5.19 17.22
CA VAL A 348 -7.20 -4.19 16.94
C VAL A 348 -7.55 -2.85 17.60
N ALA A 349 -8.80 -2.40 17.52
CA ALA A 349 -9.24 -1.16 18.16
C ALA A 349 -9.15 -1.23 19.68
N GLU A 350 -9.52 -2.35 20.30
CA GLU A 350 -9.38 -2.57 21.73
C GLU A 350 -7.91 -2.58 22.18
N ALA A 351 -7.02 -3.22 21.41
CA ALA A 351 -5.59 -3.22 21.68
C ALA A 351 -5.00 -1.80 21.63
N LEU A 352 -5.40 -0.99 20.64
CA LEU A 352 -5.01 0.42 20.54
C LEU A 352 -5.49 1.23 21.76
N THR A 353 -6.76 1.09 22.13
CA THR A 353 -7.34 1.79 23.29
C THR A 353 -6.62 1.42 24.58
N LYS A 354 -6.32 0.13 24.80
CA LYS A 354 -5.51 -0.34 25.95
C LYS A 354 -4.10 0.23 25.95
N ALA A 355 -3.54 0.48 24.77
CA ALA A 355 -2.24 1.13 24.57
C ALA A 355 -2.28 2.67 24.74
N GLY A 356 -3.44 3.26 25.02
CA GLY A 356 -3.63 4.71 25.15
C GLY A 356 -3.59 5.45 23.80
N ILE A 357 -4.01 4.77 22.73
CA ILE A 357 -4.09 5.29 21.37
C ILE A 357 -5.55 5.22 20.92
N ASP A 358 -6.10 6.33 20.42
CA ASP A 358 -7.47 6.41 19.96
C ASP A 358 -7.61 5.85 18.55
N PRO A 359 -8.38 4.77 18.32
CA PRO A 359 -8.66 4.26 16.98
C PRO A 359 -9.61 5.22 16.24
N VAL A 360 -9.22 5.69 15.06
CA VAL A 360 -9.99 6.61 14.23
C VAL A 360 -10.52 5.87 13.02
N TRP A 361 -11.83 5.67 12.97
CA TRP A 361 -12.54 4.99 11.90
C TRP A 361 -12.96 5.91 10.75
N LYS A 362 -13.17 7.20 11.05
CA LYS A 362 -13.67 8.20 10.10
C LYS A 362 -12.55 9.17 9.70
N ASP A 363 -12.47 9.43 8.42
CA ASP A 363 -11.70 10.55 7.89
C ASP A 363 -12.60 11.79 7.75
N TRP A 364 -12.07 12.95 8.14
CA TRP A 364 -12.80 14.20 8.16
C TRP A 364 -12.62 15.06 6.90
N ASP A 365 -11.69 14.67 6.01
CA ASP A 365 -11.28 15.55 4.91
C ASP A 365 -12.44 15.91 3.98
N ALA A 366 -13.28 14.95 3.61
CA ALA A 366 -14.44 15.22 2.76
C ALA A 366 -15.48 16.13 3.43
N ALA A 367 -15.66 16.03 4.75
CA ALA A 367 -16.62 16.86 5.49
C ALA A 367 -16.16 18.33 5.64
N ILE A 368 -14.83 18.57 5.64
CA ILE A 368 -14.26 19.93 5.76
C ILE A 368 -14.29 20.67 4.41
N LEU A 369 -14.33 19.96 3.30
CA LEU A 369 -14.13 20.49 1.96
C LEU A 369 -15.40 20.69 1.15
N ASN A 370 -16.53 20.23 1.68
CA ASN A 370 -17.88 20.44 1.12
C ASN A 370 -18.58 21.68 1.76
N VAL A 371 -17.79 22.69 2.16
CA VAL A 371 -18.30 24.00 2.57
C VAL A 371 -18.27 24.95 1.39
#